data_2e3c92de8cc7ffe351c606fa3d423e3f
#
_entry.id   2e3c92de8cc7ffe351c606fa3d423e3f
#
_cell.length_a   1.000
_cell.length_b   1.000
_cell.length_c   1.000
_cell.angle_alpha   90.00
_cell.angle_beta   90.00
_cell.angle_gamma   90.00
#
_symmetry.space_group_name_H-M   'P 1'
#
loop_
_entity.id
_entity.type
_entity.pdbx_description
1 polymer ?
#
loop_
_entity_poly.entity_id
_entity_poly.type
_entity_poly.pdbx_seq_one_letter_code
_entity_poly.pdbx_strand_id
1 'polypeptide(L)'
;MSSQTIGRRSEADWASIVLGLGLGLTIAMFVETTTRDDWNSVYDVITSISRTAALVGSYLALVGLVLVSRISWVEKSVGHDRMVIWHRKLGPYSLYLITVHVLFVLVGYAGVDQVPLAVELWRMILRFPWMLPAVIAFIFFAIAGVTSYKKVRAKMSYETWWTIHLYTYLAIALSFMHQILTGPMFIGHPLNKAYWEFLYFYAIAIIVVWRFIIPTGRSLRHKVRVEKIVHE
;
A
#
# COMPACT_ATOMS: atom_id res chain seq x y z
N MET A 1 -31.02 22.29 7.82
CA MET A 1 -29.98 21.37 7.32
C MET A 1 -30.56 20.63 6.13
N SER A 2 -30.02 20.78 4.93
CA SER A 2 -30.60 20.22 3.70
C SER A 2 -30.38 18.70 3.64
N SER A 3 -31.28 17.98 2.96
CA SER A 3 -31.22 16.52 2.73
C SER A 3 -29.87 16.05 2.09
N GLN A 4 -29.23 16.93 1.32
CA GLN A 4 -27.91 16.68 0.71
C GLN A 4 -26.77 16.58 1.72
N THR A 5 -26.85 17.27 2.87
CA THR A 5 -25.82 17.17 3.92
C THR A 5 -25.92 15.89 4.72
N ILE A 6 -27.13 15.35 4.86
CA ILE A 6 -27.38 14.07 5.57
C ILE A 6 -26.89 12.90 4.71
N GLY A 7 -27.17 12.88 3.40
CA GLY A 7 -26.68 11.83 2.49
C GLY A 7 -25.15 11.74 2.41
N ARG A 8 -24.46 12.90 2.32
CA ARG A 8 -22.99 12.92 2.29
C ARG A 8 -22.32 12.42 3.56
N ARG A 9 -22.92 12.63 4.74
CA ARG A 9 -22.42 12.08 6.01
C ARG A 9 -22.54 10.56 6.03
N SER A 10 -23.70 10.02 5.66
CA SER A 10 -23.95 8.58 5.61
C SER A 10 -22.96 7.83 4.71
N GLU A 11 -22.64 8.36 3.51
CA GLU A 11 -21.70 7.71 2.57
C GLU A 11 -20.25 7.73 3.08
N ALA A 12 -19.82 8.81 3.75
CA ALA A 12 -18.51 8.87 4.38
C ALA A 12 -18.39 7.91 5.56
N ASP A 13 -19.48 7.73 6.31
CA ASP A 13 -19.54 6.78 7.42
C ASP A 13 -19.43 5.34 6.91
N TRP A 14 -20.15 4.99 5.83
CA TRP A 14 -20.02 3.68 5.18
C TRP A 14 -18.61 3.40 4.67
N ALA A 15 -17.96 4.36 4.02
CA ALA A 15 -16.58 4.20 3.58
C ALA A 15 -15.64 3.93 4.77
N SER A 16 -15.83 4.63 5.88
CA SER A 16 -15.05 4.44 7.11
C SER A 16 -15.29 3.06 7.73
N ILE A 17 -16.54 2.58 7.74
CA ILE A 17 -16.89 1.24 8.22
C ILE A 17 -16.24 0.17 7.36
N VAL A 18 -16.31 0.27 6.02
CA VAL A 18 -15.70 -0.70 5.11
C VAL A 18 -14.19 -0.76 5.30
N LEU A 19 -13.53 0.39 5.40
CA LEU A 19 -12.09 0.47 5.64
C LEU A 19 -11.72 -0.09 7.02
N GLY A 20 -12.51 0.19 8.05
CA GLY A 20 -12.31 -0.35 9.39
C GLY A 20 -12.48 -1.87 9.45
N LEU A 21 -13.50 -2.42 8.79
CA LEU A 21 -13.71 -3.86 8.68
C LEU A 21 -12.57 -4.54 7.92
N GLY A 22 -12.11 -3.96 6.81
CA GLY A 22 -10.96 -4.49 6.07
C GLY A 22 -9.69 -4.51 6.91
N LEU A 23 -9.43 -3.47 7.70
CA LEU A 23 -8.31 -3.45 8.64
C LEU A 23 -8.49 -4.51 9.74
N GLY A 24 -9.70 -4.64 10.28
CA GLY A 24 -10.02 -5.65 11.30
C GLY A 24 -9.79 -7.07 10.79
N LEU A 25 -10.23 -7.39 9.56
CA LEU A 25 -9.96 -8.68 8.93
C LEU A 25 -8.45 -8.89 8.70
N THR A 26 -7.72 -7.86 8.29
CA THR A 26 -6.26 -7.93 8.11
C THR A 26 -5.55 -8.28 9.42
N ILE A 27 -5.97 -7.70 10.54
CA ILE A 27 -5.42 -8.01 11.87
C ILE A 27 -5.87 -9.42 12.33
N ALA A 28 -7.11 -9.79 12.06
CA ALA A 28 -7.64 -11.12 12.41
C ALA A 28 -6.84 -12.25 11.74
N MET A 29 -6.40 -12.08 10.49
CA MET A 29 -5.51 -13.04 9.81
C MET A 29 -4.21 -13.27 10.57
N PHE A 30 -3.60 -12.23 11.12
CA PHE A 30 -2.41 -12.38 11.96
C PHE A 30 -2.73 -13.15 13.24
N VAL A 31 -3.80 -12.79 13.94
CA VAL A 31 -4.19 -13.43 15.19
C VAL A 31 -4.54 -14.91 15.00
N GLU A 32 -5.25 -15.25 13.92
CA GLU A 32 -5.61 -16.63 13.56
C GLU A 32 -4.38 -17.51 13.33
N THR A 33 -3.35 -16.97 12.73
CA THR A 33 -2.15 -17.73 12.31
C THR A 33 -1.02 -17.68 13.33
N THR A 34 -1.16 -16.88 14.38
CA THR A 34 -0.17 -16.74 15.46
C THR A 34 -0.26 -17.93 16.43
N THR A 35 0.87 -18.55 16.72
CA THR A 35 1.01 -19.66 17.65
C THR A 35 1.78 -19.25 18.90
N ARG A 36 1.89 -20.14 19.91
CA ARG A 36 2.72 -19.87 21.10
C ARG A 36 4.20 -19.75 20.74
N ASP A 37 4.67 -20.44 19.71
CA ASP A 37 6.07 -20.45 19.29
C ASP A 37 6.50 -19.09 18.74
N ASP A 38 5.59 -18.30 18.25
CA ASP A 38 5.85 -16.91 17.79
C ASP A 38 6.19 -15.93 18.95
N TRP A 39 6.18 -16.40 20.19
CA TRP A 39 6.41 -15.61 21.41
C TRP A 39 7.48 -16.20 22.34
N ASN A 40 8.17 -17.27 21.95
CA ASN A 40 9.11 -18.00 22.80
C ASN A 40 10.42 -17.24 23.05
N SER A 41 10.87 -16.43 22.10
CA SER A 41 12.08 -15.64 22.21
C SER A 41 11.84 -14.16 21.84
N VAL A 42 12.80 -13.32 22.21
CA VAL A 42 12.77 -11.90 21.81
C VAL A 42 12.76 -11.74 20.30
N TYR A 43 13.43 -12.63 19.57
CA TYR A 43 13.51 -12.60 18.10
C TYR A 43 12.19 -13.03 17.45
N ASP A 44 11.45 -13.99 18.05
CA ASP A 44 10.12 -14.37 17.61
C ASP A 44 9.12 -13.22 17.81
N VAL A 45 9.18 -12.53 18.93
CA VAL A 45 8.36 -11.34 19.21
C VAL A 45 8.65 -10.24 18.18
N ILE A 46 9.93 -9.93 17.90
CA ILE A 46 10.32 -8.94 16.89
C ILE A 46 9.79 -9.34 15.51
N THR A 47 9.89 -10.61 15.15
CA THR A 47 9.36 -11.13 13.89
C THR A 47 7.84 -11.02 13.81
N SER A 48 7.11 -11.28 14.89
CA SER A 48 5.66 -11.16 14.98
C SER A 48 5.19 -9.70 14.85
N ILE A 49 5.87 -8.76 15.48
CA ILE A 49 5.65 -7.32 15.30
C ILE A 49 5.90 -6.93 13.84
N SER A 50 6.97 -7.43 13.24
CA SER A 50 7.30 -7.22 11.84
C SER A 50 6.17 -7.67 10.90
N ARG A 51 5.63 -8.88 11.11
CA ARG A 51 4.53 -9.44 10.31
C ARG A 51 3.26 -8.61 10.41
N THR A 52 2.90 -8.17 11.62
CA THR A 52 1.76 -7.26 11.84
C THR A 52 1.97 -5.93 11.13
N ALA A 53 3.16 -5.36 11.24
CA ALA A 53 3.51 -4.11 10.57
C ALA A 53 3.44 -4.24 9.04
N ALA A 54 3.86 -5.39 8.47
CA ALA A 54 3.74 -5.68 7.05
C ALA A 54 2.28 -5.68 6.57
N LEU A 55 1.42 -6.42 7.28
CA LEU A 55 -0.01 -6.52 6.93
C LEU A 55 -0.70 -5.17 6.98
N VAL A 56 -0.57 -4.45 8.10
CA VAL A 56 -1.21 -3.14 8.28
C VAL A 56 -0.62 -2.12 7.31
N GLY A 57 0.70 -2.09 7.13
CA GLY A 57 1.39 -1.18 6.23
C GLY A 57 0.98 -1.38 4.77
N SER A 58 0.90 -2.63 4.31
CA SER A 58 0.44 -2.97 2.95
C SER A 58 -1.04 -2.67 2.76
N TYR A 59 -1.90 -2.96 3.75
CA TYR A 59 -3.30 -2.57 3.71
C TYR A 59 -3.47 -1.05 3.54
N LEU A 60 -2.76 -0.25 4.33
CA LEU A 60 -2.78 1.21 4.22
C LEU A 60 -2.25 1.71 2.87
N ALA A 61 -1.25 1.04 2.27
CA ALA A 61 -0.77 1.35 0.93
C ALA A 61 -1.87 1.14 -0.12
N LEU A 62 -2.60 0.01 -0.07
CA LEU A 62 -3.72 -0.28 -0.97
C LEU A 62 -4.86 0.71 -0.79
N VAL A 63 -5.23 1.05 0.46
CA VAL A 63 -6.19 2.12 0.74
C VAL A 63 -5.71 3.45 0.14
N GLY A 64 -4.43 3.78 0.28
CA GLY A 64 -3.82 4.95 -0.33
C GLY A 64 -3.97 5.00 -1.85
N LEU A 65 -3.84 3.85 -2.54
CA LEU A 65 -4.09 3.73 -3.98
C LEU A 65 -5.56 4.02 -4.34
N VAL A 66 -6.50 3.46 -3.58
CA VAL A 66 -7.94 3.67 -3.79
C VAL A 66 -8.29 5.14 -3.61
N LEU A 67 -7.73 5.82 -2.61
CA LEU A 67 -8.00 7.24 -2.36
C LEU A 67 -7.59 8.16 -3.51
N VAL A 68 -6.54 7.81 -4.28
CA VAL A 68 -6.08 8.63 -5.41
C VAL A 68 -6.58 8.14 -6.77
N SER A 69 -7.38 7.08 -6.82
CA SER A 69 -7.87 6.48 -8.07
C SER A 69 -8.96 7.29 -8.79
N ARG A 70 -9.51 8.35 -8.16
CA ARG A 70 -10.57 9.21 -8.72
C ARG A 70 -11.88 8.48 -9.06
N ILE A 71 -12.32 7.59 -8.18
CA ILE A 71 -13.62 6.94 -8.30
C ILE A 71 -14.73 7.99 -8.25
N SER A 72 -15.43 8.20 -9.36
CA SER A 72 -16.34 9.34 -9.54
C SER A 72 -17.46 9.41 -8.50
N TRP A 73 -18.00 8.27 -8.05
CA TRP A 73 -19.05 8.28 -7.02
C TRP A 73 -18.49 8.54 -5.62
N VAL A 74 -17.30 8.02 -5.28
CA VAL A 74 -16.62 8.31 -4.00
C VAL A 74 -16.21 9.78 -3.95
N GLU A 75 -15.68 10.32 -5.06
CA GLU A 75 -15.26 11.71 -5.16
C GLU A 75 -16.47 12.67 -4.99
N LYS A 76 -17.64 12.31 -5.51
CA LYS A 76 -18.87 13.09 -5.31
C LYS A 76 -19.36 13.07 -3.88
N SER A 77 -19.19 11.95 -3.17
CA SER A 77 -19.67 11.74 -1.79
C SER A 77 -18.74 12.34 -0.74
N VAL A 78 -17.45 12.00 -0.82
CA VAL A 78 -16.43 12.37 0.17
C VAL A 78 -15.80 13.72 -0.14
N GLY A 79 -15.62 14.04 -1.41
CA GLY A 79 -14.89 15.21 -1.92
C GLY A 79 -13.43 14.88 -2.20
N HIS A 80 -12.96 15.33 -3.37
CA HIS A 80 -11.58 15.09 -3.83
C HIS A 80 -10.53 15.55 -2.81
N ASP A 81 -10.69 16.75 -2.28
CA ASP A 81 -9.73 17.36 -1.34
C ASP A 81 -9.55 16.53 -0.07
N ARG A 82 -10.63 15.97 0.46
CA ARG A 82 -10.58 15.08 1.63
C ARG A 82 -9.81 13.78 1.32
N MET A 83 -10.05 13.18 0.15
CA MET A 83 -9.35 11.97 -0.27
C MET A 83 -7.85 12.22 -0.40
N VAL A 84 -7.43 13.35 -0.97
CA VAL A 84 -6.02 13.76 -1.06
C VAL A 84 -5.43 14.02 0.34
N ILE A 85 -6.16 14.65 1.23
CA ILE A 85 -5.72 14.87 2.63
C ILE A 85 -5.54 13.52 3.34
N TRP A 86 -6.46 12.57 3.17
CA TRP A 86 -6.35 11.23 3.76
C TRP A 86 -5.18 10.44 3.19
N HIS A 87 -4.99 10.45 1.86
CA HIS A 87 -3.81 9.85 1.23
C HIS A 87 -2.51 10.43 1.81
N ARG A 88 -2.41 11.75 1.94
CA ARG A 88 -1.24 12.42 2.50
C ARG A 88 -1.00 12.09 3.98
N LYS A 89 -2.05 11.78 4.74
CA LYS A 89 -1.94 11.34 6.13
C LYS A 89 -1.56 9.87 6.24
N LEU A 90 -2.19 8.99 5.46
CA LEU A 90 -1.99 7.53 5.54
C LEU A 90 -0.65 7.09 4.94
N GLY A 91 -0.18 7.76 3.89
CA GLY A 91 1.05 7.39 3.20
C GLY A 91 2.28 7.26 4.12
N PRO A 92 2.59 8.25 4.99
CA PRO A 92 3.69 8.13 5.95
C PRO A 92 3.53 6.95 6.92
N TYR A 93 2.32 6.68 7.43
CA TYR A 93 2.08 5.53 8.31
C TYR A 93 2.33 4.20 7.61
N SER A 94 1.86 4.06 6.37
CA SER A 94 2.16 2.88 5.55
C SER A 94 3.66 2.68 5.39
N LEU A 95 4.40 3.73 5.01
CA LEU A 95 5.85 3.66 4.83
C LEU A 95 6.58 3.32 6.13
N TYR A 96 6.21 3.94 7.26
CA TYR A 96 6.83 3.62 8.56
C TYR A 96 6.60 2.17 8.95
N LEU A 97 5.40 1.65 8.79
CA LEU A 97 5.08 0.26 9.09
C LEU A 97 5.84 -0.72 8.19
N ILE A 98 5.94 -0.44 6.88
CA ILE A 98 6.74 -1.24 5.96
C ILE A 98 8.24 -1.16 6.32
N THR A 99 8.73 -0.01 6.76
CA THR A 99 10.12 0.13 7.23
C THR A 99 10.35 -0.68 8.50
N VAL A 100 9.43 -0.61 9.47
CA VAL A 100 9.47 -1.45 10.68
C VAL A 100 9.47 -2.92 10.31
N HIS A 101 8.62 -3.34 9.35
CA HIS A 101 8.63 -4.70 8.84
C HIS A 101 10.01 -5.11 8.34
N VAL A 102 10.60 -4.38 7.42
CA VAL A 102 11.88 -4.74 6.80
C VAL A 102 13.01 -4.81 7.86
N LEU A 103 13.07 -3.84 8.76
CA LEU A 103 14.11 -3.82 9.79
C LEU A 103 13.92 -4.94 10.81
N PHE A 104 12.69 -5.17 11.27
CA PHE A 104 12.41 -6.14 12.32
C PHE A 104 12.47 -7.56 11.82
N VAL A 105 12.00 -7.86 10.58
CA VAL A 105 12.16 -9.19 10.03
C VAL A 105 13.63 -9.55 9.87
N LEU A 106 14.45 -8.61 9.41
CA LEU A 106 15.89 -8.82 9.28
C LEU A 106 16.59 -9.06 10.62
N VAL A 107 16.25 -8.25 11.63
CA VAL A 107 16.79 -8.44 13.00
C VAL A 107 16.32 -9.74 13.61
N GLY A 108 15.03 -10.10 13.45
CA GLY A 108 14.48 -11.35 13.97
C GLY A 108 15.17 -12.57 13.41
N TYR A 109 15.28 -12.67 12.09
CA TYR A 109 15.93 -13.82 11.43
C TYR A 109 17.44 -13.86 11.72
N ALA A 110 18.13 -12.73 11.63
CA ALA A 110 19.55 -12.67 11.94
C ALA A 110 19.84 -13.07 13.41
N GLY A 111 18.94 -12.71 14.32
CA GLY A 111 19.05 -13.10 15.74
C GLY A 111 18.80 -14.57 15.99
N VAL A 112 17.87 -15.21 15.28
CA VAL A 112 17.65 -16.66 15.33
C VAL A 112 18.83 -17.41 14.72
N ASP A 113 19.29 -17.00 13.55
CA ASP A 113 20.39 -17.65 12.83
C ASP A 113 21.78 -17.30 13.40
N GLN A 114 21.88 -16.37 14.34
CA GLN A 114 23.13 -15.89 14.97
C GLN A 114 24.17 -15.43 13.94
N VAL A 115 23.73 -14.65 12.93
CA VAL A 115 24.58 -14.13 11.85
C VAL A 115 24.47 -12.58 11.74
N PRO A 116 25.48 -11.91 11.12
CA PRO A 116 25.37 -10.49 10.84
C PRO A 116 24.21 -10.15 9.89
N LEU A 117 23.59 -8.97 10.08
CA LEU A 117 22.44 -8.52 9.30
C LEU A 117 22.64 -8.58 7.77
N ALA A 118 23.84 -8.19 7.31
CA ALA A 118 24.16 -8.23 5.86
C ALA A 118 24.19 -9.66 5.31
N VAL A 119 24.68 -10.61 6.10
CA VAL A 119 24.70 -12.03 5.73
C VAL A 119 23.27 -12.57 5.70
N GLU A 120 22.45 -12.23 6.69
CA GLU A 120 21.06 -12.67 6.73
C GLU A 120 20.25 -12.08 5.56
N LEU A 121 20.40 -10.80 5.26
CA LEU A 121 19.75 -10.19 4.10
C LEU A 121 20.08 -10.93 2.80
N TRP A 122 21.35 -11.28 2.61
CA TRP A 122 21.78 -12.03 1.44
C TRP A 122 21.19 -13.45 1.40
N ARG A 123 21.16 -14.14 2.55
CA ARG A 123 20.52 -15.44 2.69
C ARG A 123 19.02 -15.38 2.38
N MET A 124 18.32 -14.37 2.89
CA MET A 124 16.89 -14.18 2.61
C MET A 124 16.62 -13.96 1.13
N ILE A 125 17.45 -13.17 0.43
CA ILE A 125 17.32 -12.94 -1.02
C ILE A 125 17.49 -14.24 -1.80
N LEU A 126 18.38 -15.13 -1.38
CA LEU A 126 18.64 -16.40 -2.06
C LEU A 126 17.63 -17.50 -1.71
N ARG A 127 17.11 -17.51 -0.47
CA ARG A 127 16.24 -18.58 0.04
C ARG A 127 14.75 -18.36 -0.27
N PHE A 128 14.28 -17.10 -0.13
CA PHE A 128 12.86 -16.82 -0.25
C PHE A 128 12.49 -16.41 -1.69
N PRO A 129 11.43 -17.02 -2.24
CA PRO A 129 10.96 -16.64 -3.57
C PRO A 129 10.49 -15.18 -3.59
N TRP A 130 10.81 -14.49 -4.68
CA TRP A 130 10.43 -13.08 -4.89
C TRP A 130 10.97 -12.08 -3.86
N MET A 131 11.99 -12.45 -3.07
CA MET A 131 12.58 -11.55 -2.09
C MET A 131 13.35 -10.40 -2.74
N LEU A 132 14.10 -10.64 -3.81
CA LEU A 132 14.81 -9.57 -4.53
C LEU A 132 13.83 -8.50 -5.09
N PRO A 133 12.73 -8.85 -5.78
CA PRO A 133 11.68 -7.87 -6.12
C PRO A 133 11.11 -7.11 -4.92
N ALA A 134 10.94 -7.76 -3.76
CA ALA A 134 10.46 -7.10 -2.55
C ALA A 134 11.48 -6.08 -1.99
N VAL A 135 12.77 -6.39 -2.05
CA VAL A 135 13.84 -5.44 -1.67
C VAL A 135 13.85 -4.24 -2.61
N ILE A 136 13.71 -4.44 -3.91
CA ILE A 136 13.60 -3.36 -4.91
C ILE A 136 12.34 -2.53 -4.64
N ALA A 137 11.21 -3.17 -4.32
CA ALA A 137 9.98 -2.48 -3.94
C ALA A 137 10.18 -1.57 -2.73
N PHE A 138 10.85 -2.05 -1.70
CA PHE A 138 11.17 -1.24 -0.52
C PHE A 138 12.04 -0.03 -0.86
N ILE A 139 13.04 -0.19 -1.73
CA ILE A 139 13.87 0.92 -2.19
C ILE A 139 13.02 1.98 -2.89
N PHE A 140 12.09 1.59 -3.77
CA PHE A 140 11.17 2.53 -4.42
C PHE A 140 10.26 3.24 -3.41
N PHE A 141 9.72 2.54 -2.42
CA PHE A 141 8.95 3.15 -1.35
C PHE A 141 9.77 4.14 -0.53
N ALA A 142 11.01 3.79 -0.17
CA ALA A 142 11.90 4.66 0.59
C ALA A 142 12.23 5.94 -0.21
N ILE A 143 12.57 5.81 -1.50
CA ILE A 143 12.85 6.95 -2.38
C ILE A 143 11.61 7.85 -2.49
N ALA A 144 10.42 7.27 -2.76
CA ALA A 144 9.18 8.02 -2.85
C ALA A 144 8.84 8.74 -1.53
N GLY A 145 9.09 8.11 -0.39
CA GLY A 145 8.89 8.70 0.93
C GLY A 145 9.84 9.87 1.21
N VAL A 146 11.13 9.68 0.97
CA VAL A 146 12.15 10.73 1.16
C VAL A 146 11.85 11.93 0.24
N THR A 147 11.53 11.69 -1.03
CA THR A 147 11.23 12.77 -1.99
C THR A 147 9.89 13.46 -1.69
N SER A 148 8.98 12.81 -0.99
CA SER A 148 7.70 13.39 -0.55
C SER A 148 7.81 14.15 0.77
N TYR A 149 8.94 14.05 1.48
CA TYR A 149 9.18 14.84 2.68
C TYR A 149 9.29 16.32 2.34
N LYS A 150 8.58 17.18 3.10
CA LYS A 150 8.36 18.61 2.78
C LYS A 150 9.64 19.35 2.37
N LYS A 151 10.75 19.16 3.10
CA LYS A 151 12.02 19.87 2.81
C LYS A 151 12.69 19.40 1.52
N VAL A 152 12.58 18.11 1.19
CA VAL A 152 13.13 17.53 -0.06
C VAL A 152 12.24 17.90 -1.23
N ARG A 153 10.93 17.73 -1.07
CA ARG A 153 9.91 18.06 -2.07
C ARG A 153 10.00 19.53 -2.53
N ALA A 154 10.29 20.47 -1.63
CA ALA A 154 10.42 21.89 -1.95
C ALA A 154 11.61 22.22 -2.87
N LYS A 155 12.59 21.31 -3.01
CA LYS A 155 13.78 21.46 -3.86
C LYS A 155 13.64 20.79 -5.23
N MET A 156 12.48 20.18 -5.51
CA MET A 156 12.26 19.39 -6.73
C MET A 156 11.16 20.01 -7.59
N SER A 157 11.28 19.88 -8.93
CA SER A 157 10.16 20.20 -9.82
C SER A 157 8.98 19.28 -9.55
N TYR A 158 7.78 19.73 -9.90
CA TYR A 158 6.57 18.91 -9.76
C TYR A 158 6.66 17.62 -10.57
N GLU A 159 7.14 17.71 -11.79
CA GLU A 159 7.25 16.60 -12.75
C GLU A 159 8.20 15.52 -12.25
N THR A 160 9.39 15.93 -11.74
CA THR A 160 10.37 15.00 -11.18
C THR A 160 9.81 14.26 -9.97
N TRP A 161 9.22 15.00 -9.02
CA TRP A 161 8.59 14.37 -7.87
C TRP A 161 7.46 13.44 -8.26
N TRP A 162 6.58 13.87 -9.17
CA TRP A 162 5.44 13.08 -9.62
C TRP A 162 5.88 11.78 -10.29
N THR A 163 6.90 11.85 -11.16
CA THR A 163 7.47 10.67 -11.81
C THR A 163 8.03 9.68 -10.78
N ILE A 164 8.84 10.15 -9.82
CA ILE A 164 9.37 9.29 -8.75
C ILE A 164 8.23 8.69 -7.93
N HIS A 165 7.22 9.48 -7.60
CA HIS A 165 6.10 9.01 -6.80
C HIS A 165 5.27 7.92 -7.51
N LEU A 166 5.22 7.91 -8.84
CA LEU A 166 4.56 6.85 -9.61
C LEU A 166 5.22 5.48 -9.44
N TYR A 167 6.51 5.40 -9.11
CA TYR A 167 7.17 4.12 -8.84
C TYR A 167 6.60 3.42 -7.60
N THR A 168 5.79 4.09 -6.77
CA THR A 168 5.05 3.42 -5.69
C THR A 168 4.06 2.39 -6.20
N TYR A 169 3.46 2.59 -7.39
CA TYR A 169 2.60 1.59 -8.02
C TYR A 169 3.40 0.32 -8.36
N LEU A 170 4.59 0.49 -8.94
CA LEU A 170 5.49 -0.62 -9.25
C LEU A 170 5.96 -1.31 -7.96
N ALA A 171 6.27 -0.55 -6.91
CA ALA A 171 6.65 -1.10 -5.61
C ALA A 171 5.56 -1.99 -5.02
N ILE A 172 4.30 -1.56 -5.06
CA ILE A 172 3.16 -2.36 -4.59
C ILE A 172 3.04 -3.66 -5.41
N ALA A 173 3.17 -3.58 -6.74
CA ALA A 173 3.10 -4.77 -7.60
C ALA A 173 4.26 -5.76 -7.34
N LEU A 174 5.49 -5.26 -7.21
CA LEU A 174 6.67 -6.09 -6.95
C LEU A 174 6.63 -6.77 -5.57
N SER A 175 6.03 -6.13 -4.56
CA SER A 175 5.92 -6.69 -3.22
C SER A 175 4.85 -7.78 -3.10
N PHE A 176 3.89 -7.87 -4.02
CA PHE A 176 2.74 -8.77 -3.92
C PHE A 176 3.14 -10.26 -3.86
N MET A 177 3.94 -10.71 -4.82
CA MET A 177 4.31 -12.14 -4.90
C MET A 177 5.13 -12.60 -3.70
N HIS A 178 6.02 -11.74 -3.19
CA HIS A 178 6.73 -12.02 -1.96
C HIS A 178 5.76 -12.30 -0.80
N GLN A 179 4.74 -11.45 -0.61
CA GLN A 179 3.76 -11.60 0.47
C GLN A 179 3.04 -12.94 0.38
N ILE A 180 2.49 -13.28 -0.79
CA ILE A 180 1.70 -14.51 -1.01
C ILE A 180 2.52 -15.77 -0.85
N LEU A 181 3.78 -15.75 -1.25
CA LEU A 181 4.64 -16.94 -1.30
C LEU A 181 5.45 -17.18 -0.02
N THR A 182 5.64 -16.14 0.80
CA THR A 182 6.46 -16.25 2.02
C THR A 182 5.74 -15.90 3.31
N GLY A 183 4.57 -15.23 3.22
CA GLY A 183 3.80 -14.83 4.39
C GLY A 183 3.12 -16.03 5.06
N PRO A 184 3.44 -16.38 6.32
CA PRO A 184 2.84 -17.51 7.01
C PRO A 184 1.31 -17.38 7.15
N MET A 185 0.77 -16.15 7.10
CA MET A 185 -0.67 -15.90 7.12
C MET A 185 -1.39 -16.41 5.86
N PHE A 186 -0.65 -16.68 4.78
CA PHE A 186 -1.22 -17.09 3.49
C PHE A 186 -0.90 -18.55 3.15
N ILE A 187 0.23 -19.07 3.65
CA ILE A 187 0.65 -20.46 3.39
C ILE A 187 -0.22 -21.40 4.23
N GLY A 188 -0.98 -22.27 3.56
CA GLY A 188 -1.93 -23.15 4.24
C GLY A 188 -3.27 -22.52 4.64
N HIS A 189 -3.46 -21.23 4.41
CA HIS A 189 -4.67 -20.47 4.76
C HIS A 189 -5.37 -19.90 3.50
N PRO A 190 -6.15 -20.71 2.76
CA PRO A 190 -6.71 -20.30 1.47
C PRO A 190 -7.67 -19.12 1.54
N LEU A 191 -8.41 -18.95 2.63
CA LEU A 191 -9.33 -17.81 2.81
C LEU A 191 -8.56 -16.50 3.00
N ASN A 192 -7.50 -16.50 3.81
CA ASN A 192 -6.64 -15.34 4.02
C ASN A 192 -5.95 -14.94 2.73
N LYS A 193 -5.44 -15.93 1.99
CA LYS A 193 -4.84 -15.73 0.67
C LYS A 193 -5.84 -15.11 -0.31
N ALA A 194 -7.04 -15.68 -0.43
CA ALA A 194 -8.09 -15.19 -1.32
C ALA A 194 -8.51 -13.75 -0.97
N TYR A 195 -8.67 -13.42 0.31
CA TYR A 195 -8.94 -12.07 0.77
C TYR A 195 -7.84 -11.08 0.36
N TRP A 196 -6.57 -11.46 0.54
CA TRP A 196 -5.44 -10.61 0.21
C TRP A 196 -5.29 -10.40 -1.30
N GLU A 197 -5.42 -11.45 -2.08
CA GLU A 197 -5.46 -11.38 -3.54
C GLU A 197 -6.62 -10.48 -4.02
N PHE A 198 -7.81 -10.63 -3.43
CA PHE A 198 -8.95 -9.76 -3.73
C PHE A 198 -8.63 -8.28 -3.51
N LEU A 199 -8.00 -7.91 -2.38
CA LEU A 199 -7.64 -6.52 -2.09
C LEU A 199 -6.70 -5.95 -3.17
N TYR A 200 -5.67 -6.71 -3.57
CA TYR A 200 -4.72 -6.29 -4.60
C TYR A 200 -5.37 -6.16 -5.97
N PHE A 201 -6.08 -7.19 -6.42
CA PHE A 201 -6.77 -7.16 -7.71
C PHE A 201 -7.85 -6.09 -7.77
N TYR A 202 -8.58 -5.88 -6.69
CA TYR A 202 -9.57 -4.81 -6.58
C TYR A 202 -8.92 -3.42 -6.69
N ALA A 203 -7.82 -3.16 -6.00
CA ALA A 203 -7.09 -1.90 -6.09
C ALA A 203 -6.55 -1.66 -7.50
N ILE A 204 -5.96 -2.70 -8.14
CA ILE A 204 -5.47 -2.62 -9.53
C ILE A 204 -6.64 -2.36 -10.50
N ALA A 205 -7.73 -3.10 -10.38
CA ALA A 205 -8.91 -2.94 -11.23
C ALA A 205 -9.49 -1.51 -11.15
N ILE A 206 -9.60 -0.96 -9.95
CA ILE A 206 -10.03 0.42 -9.74
C ILE A 206 -9.11 1.40 -10.49
N ILE A 207 -7.79 1.27 -10.35
CA ILE A 207 -6.84 2.15 -11.02
C ILE A 207 -6.98 2.02 -12.54
N VAL A 208 -6.99 0.80 -13.06
CA VAL A 208 -7.10 0.55 -14.50
C VAL A 208 -8.40 1.15 -15.06
N VAL A 209 -9.53 0.92 -14.40
CA VAL A 209 -10.82 1.42 -14.84
C VAL A 209 -10.91 2.95 -14.78
N TRP A 210 -10.62 3.54 -13.61
CA TRP A 210 -10.87 4.99 -13.40
C TRP A 210 -9.75 5.89 -13.90
N ARG A 211 -8.50 5.40 -13.98
CA ARG A 211 -7.35 6.19 -14.46
C ARG A 211 -7.06 6.01 -15.94
N PHE A 212 -7.43 4.87 -16.51
CA PHE A 212 -7.09 4.55 -17.90
C PHE A 212 -8.35 4.33 -18.77
N ILE A 213 -9.21 3.36 -18.46
CA ILE A 213 -10.32 2.98 -19.34
C ILE A 213 -11.32 4.13 -19.50
N ILE A 214 -11.84 4.67 -18.39
CA ILE A 214 -12.87 5.71 -18.44
C ILE A 214 -12.35 7.01 -19.09
N PRO A 215 -11.17 7.57 -18.72
CA PRO A 215 -10.68 8.78 -19.38
C PRO A 215 -10.39 8.58 -20.88
N THR A 216 -9.78 7.45 -21.25
CA THR A 216 -9.50 7.12 -22.66
C THR A 216 -10.79 6.97 -23.46
N GLY A 217 -11.78 6.24 -22.92
CA GLY A 217 -13.08 6.10 -23.56
C GLY A 217 -13.81 7.43 -23.76
N ARG A 218 -13.72 8.34 -22.77
CA ARG A 218 -14.27 9.71 -22.90
C ARG A 218 -13.53 10.51 -23.97
N SER A 219 -12.19 10.48 -23.97
CA SER A 219 -11.37 11.18 -24.97
C SER A 219 -11.69 10.72 -26.40
N LEU A 220 -11.82 9.42 -26.60
CA LEU A 220 -12.17 8.86 -27.91
C LEU A 220 -13.59 9.22 -28.36
N ARG A 221 -14.56 9.29 -27.43
CA ARG A 221 -15.95 9.67 -27.74
C ARG A 221 -16.09 11.15 -28.08
N HIS A 222 -15.43 12.02 -27.30
CA HIS A 222 -15.59 13.47 -27.46
C HIS A 222 -14.66 14.06 -28.53
N LYS A 223 -13.67 13.29 -29.04
CA LYS A 223 -12.72 13.72 -30.10
C LYS A 223 -12.13 15.10 -29.86
N VAL A 224 -11.85 15.43 -28.58
CA VAL A 224 -11.29 16.74 -28.20
C VAL A 224 -9.95 16.92 -28.89
N ARG A 225 -9.82 18.00 -29.70
CA ARG A 225 -8.58 18.39 -30.39
C ARG A 225 -8.17 19.78 -29.92
N VAL A 226 -6.87 20.01 -29.81
CA VAL A 226 -6.32 21.35 -29.59
C VAL A 226 -6.49 22.13 -30.89
N GLU A 227 -7.33 23.15 -30.90
CA GLU A 227 -7.64 23.94 -32.08
C GLU A 227 -6.65 25.10 -32.26
N LYS A 228 -6.18 25.69 -31.15
CA LYS A 228 -5.21 26.79 -31.18
C LYS A 228 -4.47 26.88 -29.84
N ILE A 229 -3.16 27.07 -29.91
CA ILE A 229 -2.32 27.45 -28.75
C ILE A 229 -2.04 28.95 -28.87
N VAL A 230 -2.53 29.73 -27.90
CA VAL A 230 -2.22 31.15 -27.79
C VAL A 230 -1.15 31.29 -26.72
N HIS A 231 0.02 31.82 -27.10
CA HIS A 231 1.07 32.22 -26.14
C HIS A 231 0.73 33.63 -25.68
N GLU A 232 0.51 33.78 -24.37
CA GLU A 232 0.42 35.10 -23.71
C GLU A 232 1.80 35.61 -23.32
#